data_8325bc0c86531bb2386ea67f2a36109b
#
_entry.id   8325bc0c86531bb2386ea67f2a36109b
#
_cell.length_a   1.000
_cell.length_b   1.000
_cell.length_c   1.000
_cell.angle_alpha   90.00
_cell.angle_beta   90.00
_cell.angle_gamma   90.00
#
_symmetry.space_group_name_H-M   'P 1'
#
loop_
_entity.id
_entity.type
_entity.pdbx_description
1 polymer ?
#
loop_
_entity_poly.entity_id
_entity_poly.type
_entity_poly.pdbx_seq_one_letter_code
_entity_poly.pdbx_strand_id
1 'polypeptide(L)' 'MPSFQYKAIDKAGQLARGGLDAINEVDLELRLRRMGLDLITFRTVE' A
#
# COMPACT_ATOMS: atom_id res chain seq x y z
N MET A 1 -4.09 -4.02 14.66
CA MET A 1 -4.25 -4.15 13.22
C MET A 1 -2.93 -4.58 12.61
N PRO A 2 -2.95 -5.48 11.63
CA PRO A 2 -1.71 -5.88 11.00
C PRO A 2 -1.05 -4.74 10.24
N SER A 3 0.26 -4.76 10.19
CA SER A 3 1.04 -3.80 9.44
C SER A 3 1.45 -4.41 8.11
N PHE A 4 1.40 -3.62 7.06
CA PHE A 4 1.80 -4.06 5.74
C PHE A 4 2.92 -3.18 5.20
N GLN A 5 3.89 -3.82 4.55
CA GLN A 5 4.85 -3.10 3.71
C GLN A 5 4.38 -3.22 2.28
N TYR A 6 4.39 -2.12 1.56
CA TYR A 6 3.86 -2.10 0.21
C TYR A 6 4.83 -1.45 -0.77
N LYS A 7 4.66 -1.82 -2.03
CA LYS A 7 5.24 -1.11 -3.16
C LYS A 7 4.09 -0.66 -4.05
N ALA A 8 4.11 0.60 -4.41
CA ALA A 8 3.06 1.18 -5.24
C ALA A 8 3.67 2.16 -6.23
N ILE A 9 2.91 2.51 -7.25
CA ILE A 9 3.33 3.49 -8.24
C ILE A 9 2.40 4.70 -8.13
N ASP A 10 2.97 5.90 -8.11
CA ASP A 10 2.19 7.12 -8.08
C ASP A 10 1.78 7.54 -9.49
N LYS A 11 1.05 8.66 -9.58
CA LYS A 11 0.56 9.15 -10.87
C LYS A 11 1.66 9.58 -11.81
N ALA A 12 2.82 9.91 -11.27
CA ALA A 12 3.99 10.28 -12.06
C ALA A 12 4.78 9.07 -12.54
N GLY A 13 4.34 7.87 -12.18
CA GLY A 13 5.03 6.65 -12.56
C GLY A 13 6.22 6.30 -11.70
N GLN A 14 6.36 6.94 -10.55
CA GLN A 14 7.47 6.69 -9.64
C GLN A 14 7.11 5.66 -8.60
N LEU A 15 8.07 4.83 -8.27
CA LEU A 15 7.89 3.80 -7.25
C LEU A 15 7.84 4.43 -5.86
N ALA A 16 6.79 4.09 -5.13
CA ALA A 16 6.63 4.49 -3.73
C ALA A 16 6.62 3.25 -2.86
N ARG A 17 7.38 3.29 -1.77
CA ARG A 17 7.44 2.19 -0.81
C ARG A 17 7.19 2.74 0.58
N GLY A 18 6.54 1.93 1.39
CA GLY A 18 6.28 2.34 2.75
C GLY A 18 5.57 1.29 3.55
N GLY A 19 5.17 1.65 4.75
CA GLY A 19 4.40 0.80 5.64
C GLY A 19 3.09 1.45 6.01
N LEU A 20 2.06 0.65 6.18
CA LEU A 20 0.73 1.12 6.49
C LEU A 20 -0.03 0.07 7.27
N ASP A 21 -0.76 0.50 8.30
CA ASP A 21 -1.63 -0.39 9.05
C ASP A 21 -2.97 -0.50 8.33
N ALA A 22 -3.44 -1.73 8.18
CA ALA A 22 -4.71 -1.99 7.53
C ALA A 22 -5.31 -3.28 8.10
N ILE A 23 -6.61 -3.44 7.95
CA ILE A 23 -7.31 -4.63 8.43
C ILE A 23 -6.95 -5.85 7.59
N ASN A 24 -6.89 -5.66 6.28
CA ASN A 24 -6.55 -6.70 5.33
C ASN A 24 -6.02 -6.06 4.05
N GLU A 25 -5.73 -6.90 3.04
CA GLU A 25 -5.18 -6.41 1.78
C GLU A 25 -6.14 -5.50 1.02
N VAL A 26 -7.43 -5.76 1.11
CA VAL A 26 -8.42 -4.92 0.43
C VAL A 26 -8.45 -3.52 1.04
N ASP A 27 -8.39 -3.45 2.36
CA ASP A 27 -8.34 -2.19 3.07
C ASP A 27 -7.04 -1.44 2.73
N LEU A 28 -5.93 -2.16 2.66
CA LEU A 28 -4.65 -1.58 2.26
C LEU A 28 -4.75 -0.94 0.88
N GLU A 29 -5.31 -1.65 -0.08
CA GLU A 29 -5.45 -1.13 -1.43
C GLU A 29 -6.31 0.12 -1.47
N LEU A 30 -7.42 0.13 -0.74
CA LEU A 30 -8.29 1.29 -0.69
C LEU A 30 -7.58 2.51 -0.11
N ARG A 31 -6.80 2.31 0.94
CA ARG A 31 -6.06 3.41 1.55
C ARG A 31 -5.03 3.98 0.59
N LEU A 32 -4.35 3.11 -0.15
CA LEU A 32 -3.35 3.54 -1.12
C LEU A 32 -4.00 4.30 -2.29
N ARG A 33 -5.15 3.85 -2.74
CA ARG A 33 -5.89 4.54 -3.80
C ARG A 33 -6.28 5.96 -3.40
N ARG A 34 -6.67 6.14 -2.14
CA ARG A 34 -6.99 7.47 -1.63
C ARG A 34 -5.78 8.39 -1.63
N MET A 35 -4.58 7.82 -1.52
CA MET A 35 -3.34 8.58 -1.59
C MET A 35 -2.85 8.79 -3.02
N GLY A 36 -3.57 8.26 -4.00
CA GLY A 36 -3.19 8.37 -5.40
C GLY A 36 -2.15 7.35 -5.82
N LEU A 37 -2.06 6.23 -5.11
CA LEU A 37 -1.07 5.19 -5.38
C LEU A 37 -1.74 3.94 -5.92
N ASP A 38 -1.06 3.27 -6.84
CA ASP A 38 -1.48 1.98 -7.37
C ASP A 38 -0.63 0.89 -6.73
N LEU A 39 -1.26 -0.01 -5.99
CA LEU A 39 -0.56 -1.09 -5.30
C LEU A 39 0.02 -2.07 -6.30
N ILE A 40 1.32 -2.36 -6.19
CA ILE A 40 1.99 -3.36 -7.01
C ILE A 40 2.12 -4.66 -6.22
N THR A 41 2.66 -4.57 -5.02
CA THR A 41 2.86 -5.73 -4.18
C THR A 41 2.83 -5.29 -2.71
N PHE A 42 2.61 -6.25 -1.85
CA PHE A 42 2.58 -5.98 -0.42
C PHE A 42 3.08 -7.19 0.35
N ARG A 43 3.42 -6.95 1.61
CA ARG A 43 3.83 -8.00 2.53
C ARG A 43 3.26 -7.68 3.90
N THR A 44 2.74 -8.69 4.58
CA THR A 44 2.33 -8.55 5.96
C THR A 44 3.56 -8.58 6.85
N VAL A 45 3.63 -7.65 7.78
CA VAL A 45 4.72 -7.56 8.75
C VAL A 45 4.16 -7.89 10.12
N GLU A 46 4.73 -8.88 10.76
CA GLU A 46 4.34 -9.27 12.12
C GLU A 46 5.36 -8.79 13.12
#